data_ce40ce6751f74e5e4a8bcdad5c22dc8a
#
_entry.id   ce40ce6751f74e5e4a8bcdad5c22dc8a
#
_cell.length_a   1.000
_cell.length_b   1.000
_cell.length_c   1.000
_cell.angle_alpha   90.00
_cell.angle_beta   90.00
_cell.angle_gamma   90.00
#
_symmetry.space_group_name_H-M   'P 1'
#
loop_
_entity.id
_entity.type
_entity.pdbx_description
1 polymer ?
#
loop_
_entity_poly.entity_id
_entity_poly.type
_entity_poly.pdbx_seq_one_letter_code
_entity_poly.pdbx_strand_id
1 'polypeptide(L)'
;MIGAGLFFNISPTSKIASYSSILGLLLAGTVAYANASSSAQLARIYPQTGGTYLYAKNILGNFPSLIAGYAFIIGKLISCVVVSLTLSNYLYPENPKIIALLFIFSITLINYFGISKTVDIAKWFT
;
A
#
# COMPACT_ATOMS: atom_id res chain seq x y z
N MET A 1 -0.62 -9.85 1.90
CA MET A 1 -1.42 -8.67 1.49
C MET A 1 -1.46 -8.62 -0.02
N ILE A 2 -2.59 -8.98 -0.59
CA ILE A 2 -2.85 -8.85 -2.03
C ILE A 2 -3.32 -7.40 -2.23
N GLY A 3 -2.52 -6.58 -2.91
CA GLY A 3 -2.83 -5.16 -3.09
C GLY A 3 -3.69 -4.90 -4.34
N ALA A 4 -4.37 -3.75 -4.38
CA ALA A 4 -5.16 -3.29 -5.53
C ALA A 4 -4.38 -3.27 -6.85
N GLY A 5 -3.06 -3.15 -6.79
CA GLY A 5 -2.18 -3.20 -7.97
C GLY A 5 -2.25 -4.52 -8.74
N LEU A 6 -2.53 -5.65 -8.06
CA LEU A 6 -2.73 -6.93 -8.74
C LEU A 6 -3.96 -6.86 -9.65
N PHE A 7 -5.08 -6.40 -9.11
CA PHE A 7 -6.35 -6.33 -9.86
C PHE A 7 -6.32 -5.27 -10.97
N PHE A 8 -5.66 -4.14 -10.72
CA PHE A 8 -5.58 -3.07 -11.71
C PHE A 8 -4.65 -3.41 -12.88
N ASN A 9 -3.55 -4.14 -12.64
CA ASN A 9 -2.55 -4.45 -13.67
C ASN A 9 -2.84 -5.72 -14.47
N ILE A 10 -3.59 -6.70 -13.95
CA ILE A 10 -3.82 -7.97 -14.66
C ILE A 10 -4.53 -7.72 -15.99
N SER A 11 -5.60 -6.91 -16.02
CA SER A 11 -6.41 -6.70 -17.21
C SER A 11 -5.66 -6.01 -18.37
N PRO A 12 -4.98 -4.86 -18.19
CA PRO A 12 -4.22 -4.24 -19.26
C PRO A 12 -2.95 -5.01 -19.62
N THR A 13 -2.28 -5.63 -18.66
CA THR A 13 -1.03 -6.36 -18.90
C THR A 13 -1.25 -7.64 -19.68
N SER A 14 -2.33 -8.35 -19.45
CA SER A 14 -2.67 -9.57 -20.21
C SER A 14 -2.98 -9.31 -21.68
N LYS A 15 -3.49 -8.12 -22.00
CA LYS A 15 -3.78 -7.71 -23.40
C LYS A 15 -2.53 -7.32 -24.18
N ILE A 16 -1.49 -6.82 -23.49
CA ILE A 16 -0.28 -6.28 -24.13
C ILE A 16 0.85 -7.31 -24.15
N ALA A 17 1.00 -8.14 -23.14
CA ALA A 17 2.19 -8.95 -22.90
C ALA A 17 1.91 -10.42 -22.59
N SER A 18 0.83 -10.99 -23.12
CA SER A 18 0.48 -12.43 -23.06
C SER A 18 1.33 -13.30 -22.10
N TYR A 19 2.29 -14.08 -22.62
CA TYR A 19 3.17 -14.93 -21.79
C TYR A 19 4.18 -14.15 -20.95
N SER A 20 4.66 -13.00 -21.41
CA SER A 20 5.63 -12.16 -20.67
C SER A 20 5.06 -11.57 -19.39
N SER A 21 3.72 -11.46 -19.27
CA SER A 21 3.07 -10.98 -18.04
C SER A 21 3.24 -11.96 -16.87
N ILE A 22 3.26 -13.26 -17.14
CA ILE A 22 3.46 -14.30 -16.12
C ILE A 22 4.88 -14.23 -15.56
N LEU A 23 5.89 -14.10 -16.44
CA LEU A 23 7.28 -13.94 -16.02
C LEU A 23 7.48 -12.65 -15.20
N GLY A 24 6.87 -11.54 -15.63
CA GLY A 24 6.88 -10.29 -14.88
C GLY A 24 6.26 -10.41 -13.49
N LEU A 25 5.16 -11.16 -13.38
CA LEU A 25 4.47 -11.41 -12.11
C LEU A 25 5.31 -12.28 -11.16
N LEU A 26 5.99 -13.31 -11.70
CA LEU A 26 6.90 -14.15 -10.93
C LEU A 26 8.10 -13.36 -10.41
N LEU A 27 8.72 -12.54 -11.26
CA LEU A 27 9.82 -11.67 -10.85
C LEU A 27 9.39 -10.65 -9.81
N ALA A 28 8.25 -9.99 -9.99
CA ALA A 28 7.70 -9.07 -9.01
C ALA A 28 7.38 -9.77 -7.68
N GLY A 29 6.86 -10.99 -7.72
CA GLY A 29 6.61 -11.84 -6.55
C GLY A 29 7.89 -12.18 -5.78
N THR A 30 8.98 -12.54 -6.47
CA THR A 30 10.27 -12.82 -5.82
C THR A 30 10.85 -11.58 -5.16
N VAL A 31 10.79 -10.42 -5.81
CA VAL A 31 11.25 -9.14 -5.24
C VAL A 31 10.40 -8.76 -4.03
N ALA A 32 9.08 -8.90 -4.12
CA ALA A 32 8.16 -8.63 -3.00
C ALA A 32 8.43 -9.56 -1.81
N TYR A 33 8.68 -10.84 -2.06
CA TYR A 33 9.03 -11.81 -1.02
C TYR A 33 10.36 -11.46 -0.35
N ALA A 34 11.41 -11.13 -1.11
CA ALA A 34 12.69 -10.73 -0.57
C ALA A 34 12.56 -9.47 0.31
N ASN A 35 11.79 -8.47 -0.14
CA ASN A 35 11.54 -7.25 0.62
C ASN A 35 10.75 -7.53 1.91
N ALA A 36 9.73 -8.39 1.85
CA ALA A 36 8.95 -8.79 3.02
C ALA A 36 9.80 -9.55 4.03
N SER A 37 10.66 -10.47 3.56
CA SER A 37 11.58 -11.23 4.40
C SER A 37 12.59 -10.33 5.11
N SER A 38 13.20 -9.38 4.39
CA SER A 38 14.11 -8.39 4.97
C SER A 38 13.41 -7.53 6.03
N SER A 39 12.21 -7.06 5.74
CA SER A 39 11.41 -6.26 6.68
C SER A 39 11.03 -7.07 7.92
N ALA A 40 10.71 -8.35 7.78
CA ALA A 40 10.40 -9.23 8.91
C ALA A 40 11.62 -9.48 9.81
N GLN A 41 12.81 -9.63 9.24
CA GLN A 41 14.04 -9.75 10.01
C GLN A 41 14.35 -8.48 10.79
N LEU A 42 14.22 -7.31 10.14
CA LEU A 42 14.42 -6.01 10.79
C LEU A 42 13.42 -5.77 11.92
N ALA A 43 12.16 -6.19 11.75
CA ALA A 43 11.13 -6.08 12.78
C ALA A 43 11.43 -6.95 14.01
N ARG A 44 12.12 -8.08 13.84
CA ARG A 44 12.57 -8.93 14.97
C ARG A 44 13.72 -8.29 15.75
N ILE A 45 14.64 -7.62 15.04
CA ILE A 45 15.80 -6.97 15.66
C ILE A 45 15.40 -5.66 16.34
N TYR A 46 14.49 -4.91 15.73
CA TYR A 46 14.02 -3.61 16.23
C TYR A 46 12.49 -3.63 16.44
N PRO A 47 12.00 -4.20 17.55
CA PRO A 47 10.56 -4.34 17.82
C PRO A 47 9.90 -3.03 18.28
N GLN A 48 10.33 -1.90 17.74
CA GLN A 48 9.82 -0.57 18.07
C GLN A 48 8.93 -0.04 16.95
N THR A 49 7.99 0.85 17.31
CA THR A 49 7.14 1.55 16.35
C THR A 49 7.95 2.57 15.55
N GLY A 50 7.82 2.54 14.22
CA GLY A 50 8.56 3.46 13.34
C GLY A 50 8.90 2.87 11.97
N GLY A 51 8.79 1.54 11.82
CA GLY A 51 8.95 0.84 10.54
C GLY A 51 10.25 1.20 9.80
N THR A 52 10.15 1.44 8.50
CA THR A 52 11.29 1.70 7.61
C THR A 52 12.14 2.89 8.04
N TYR A 53 11.53 3.94 8.59
CA TYR A 53 12.27 5.10 9.12
C TYR A 53 13.20 4.69 10.26
N LEU A 54 12.69 3.91 11.22
CA LEU A 54 13.46 3.49 12.38
C LEU A 54 14.62 2.57 12.00
N TYR A 55 14.37 1.63 11.09
CA TYR A 55 15.40 0.72 10.60
C TYR A 55 16.52 1.47 9.86
N ALA A 56 16.15 2.41 9.00
CA ALA A 56 17.11 3.25 8.31
C ALA A 56 17.92 4.13 9.28
N LYS A 57 17.27 4.65 10.34
CA LYS A 57 17.94 5.49 11.33
C LYS A 57 19.02 4.73 12.11
N ASN A 58 18.71 3.50 12.53
CA ASN A 58 19.62 2.71 13.34
C ASN A 58 20.80 2.11 12.53
N ILE A 59 20.60 1.87 11.23
CA ILE A 59 21.60 1.20 10.39
C ILE A 59 22.39 2.19 9.54
N LEU A 60 21.71 3.17 8.94
CA LEU A 60 22.27 4.07 7.93
C LEU A 60 22.47 5.51 8.42
N GLY A 61 21.90 5.87 9.58
CA GLY A 61 22.00 7.20 10.16
C GLY A 61 20.86 8.15 9.82
N ASN A 62 20.99 9.43 10.20
CA ASN A 62 19.87 10.39 10.18
C ASN A 62 19.43 10.79 8.77
N PHE A 63 20.36 11.05 7.85
CA PHE A 63 20.02 11.54 6.51
C PHE A 63 19.28 10.50 5.67
N PRO A 64 19.74 9.23 5.54
CA PRO A 64 19.01 8.19 4.83
C PRO A 64 17.66 7.86 5.47
N SER A 65 17.54 7.99 6.80
CA SER A 65 16.28 7.73 7.49
C SER A 65 15.19 8.74 7.14
N LEU A 66 15.54 10.01 6.95
CA LEU A 66 14.60 11.03 6.49
C LEU A 66 14.07 10.71 5.09
N ILE A 67 14.98 10.35 4.17
CA ILE A 67 14.59 9.95 2.80
C ILE A 67 13.65 8.74 2.85
N ALA A 68 13.99 7.71 3.62
CA ALA A 68 13.17 6.51 3.77
C ALA A 68 11.79 6.83 4.37
N GLY A 69 11.73 7.72 5.37
CA GLY A 69 10.48 8.17 5.99
C GLY A 69 9.58 8.91 5.01
N TYR A 70 10.11 9.89 4.29
CA TYR A 70 9.36 10.63 3.28
C TYR A 70 8.89 9.73 2.13
N ALA A 71 9.76 8.88 1.61
CA ALA A 71 9.41 7.92 0.56
C ALA A 71 8.28 6.97 1.01
N PHE A 72 8.32 6.52 2.26
CA PHE A 72 7.26 5.69 2.83
C PHE A 72 5.92 6.42 2.91
N ILE A 73 5.90 7.67 3.39
CA ILE A 73 4.68 8.49 3.50
C ILE A 73 4.10 8.74 2.12
N ILE A 74 4.92 9.20 1.16
CA ILE A 74 4.48 9.47 -0.21
C ILE A 74 3.95 8.20 -0.86
N GLY A 75 4.65 7.08 -0.72
CA GLY A 75 4.20 5.78 -1.25
C GLY A 75 2.86 5.34 -0.67
N LYS A 76 2.61 5.58 0.61
CA LYS A 76 1.32 5.29 1.26
C LYS A 76 0.20 6.19 0.75
N LEU A 77 0.45 7.48 0.58
CA LEU A 77 -0.52 8.41 0.03
C LEU A 77 -0.93 8.02 -1.40
N ILE A 78 0.05 7.74 -2.27
CA ILE A 78 -0.21 7.27 -3.64
C ILE A 78 -1.02 5.96 -3.62
N SER A 79 -0.66 5.03 -2.75
CA SER A 79 -1.39 3.76 -2.61
C SER A 79 -2.85 3.97 -2.21
N CYS A 80 -3.15 4.89 -1.29
CA CYS A 80 -4.52 5.24 -0.92
C CYS A 80 -5.32 5.78 -2.11
N VAL A 81 -4.71 6.66 -2.91
CA VAL A 81 -5.36 7.21 -4.11
C VAL A 81 -5.66 6.11 -5.13
N VAL A 82 -4.69 5.23 -5.40
CA VAL A 82 -4.88 4.12 -6.35
C VAL A 82 -5.98 3.17 -5.90
N VAL A 83 -6.01 2.79 -4.63
CA VAL A 83 -7.05 1.92 -4.08
C VAL A 83 -8.43 2.57 -4.21
N SER A 84 -8.56 3.85 -3.85
CA SER A 84 -9.82 4.59 -3.91
C SER A 84 -10.32 4.74 -5.35
N LEU A 85 -9.44 5.05 -6.30
CA LEU A 85 -9.79 5.13 -7.72
C LEU A 85 -10.18 3.77 -8.30
N THR A 86 -9.47 2.69 -7.93
CA THR A 86 -9.82 1.34 -8.37
C THR A 86 -11.22 0.97 -7.89
N LEU A 87 -11.50 1.16 -6.61
CA LEU A 87 -12.82 0.88 -6.04
C LEU A 87 -13.92 1.71 -6.72
N SER A 88 -13.68 3.00 -6.94
CA SER A 88 -14.63 3.90 -7.59
C SER A 88 -14.95 3.49 -9.01
N ASN A 89 -13.98 3.03 -9.78
CA ASN A 89 -14.19 2.51 -11.14
C ASN A 89 -15.11 1.27 -11.16
N TYR A 90 -15.03 0.42 -10.13
CA TYR A 90 -15.92 -0.73 -10.01
C TYR A 90 -17.34 -0.35 -9.58
N LEU A 91 -17.48 0.67 -8.72
CA LEU A 91 -18.78 1.09 -8.19
C LEU A 91 -19.56 1.99 -9.16
N TYR A 92 -18.88 2.95 -9.78
CA TYR A 92 -19.51 3.92 -10.66
C TYR A 92 -18.55 4.42 -11.74
N PRO A 93 -18.50 3.77 -12.91
CA PRO A 93 -17.55 4.08 -13.98
C PRO A 93 -17.70 5.49 -14.58
N GLU A 94 -18.91 6.10 -14.51
CA GLU A 94 -19.17 7.39 -15.15
C GLU A 94 -18.43 8.56 -14.47
N ASN A 95 -18.31 8.55 -13.14
CA ASN A 95 -17.65 9.63 -12.39
C ASN A 95 -16.76 9.08 -11.25
N PRO A 96 -15.70 8.31 -11.55
CA PRO A 96 -14.90 7.62 -10.54
C PRO A 96 -14.16 8.58 -9.61
N LYS A 97 -13.82 9.80 -10.07
CA LYS A 97 -13.07 10.78 -9.26
C LYS A 97 -13.88 11.31 -8.08
N ILE A 98 -15.17 11.55 -8.27
CA ILE A 98 -16.04 12.10 -7.21
C ILE A 98 -16.23 11.05 -6.12
N ILE A 99 -16.47 9.81 -6.49
CA ILE A 99 -16.63 8.70 -5.54
C ILE A 99 -15.33 8.40 -4.81
N ALA A 100 -14.18 8.45 -5.49
CA ALA A 100 -12.88 8.29 -4.84
C ALA A 100 -12.63 9.37 -3.79
N LEU A 101 -12.97 10.63 -4.09
CA LEU A 101 -12.87 11.75 -3.14
C LEU A 101 -13.76 11.54 -1.91
N LEU A 102 -15.02 11.15 -2.12
CA LEU A 102 -15.96 10.86 -1.03
C LEU A 102 -15.44 9.72 -0.16
N PHE A 103 -14.85 8.69 -0.75
CA PHE A 103 -14.31 7.55 -0.02
C PHE A 103 -13.10 7.95 0.84
N ILE A 104 -12.16 8.72 0.27
CA ILE A 104 -11.00 9.23 1.02
C ILE A 104 -11.48 10.14 2.16
N PHE A 105 -12.43 11.02 1.90
CA PHE A 105 -12.98 11.92 2.90
C PHE A 105 -13.66 11.14 4.04
N SER A 106 -14.47 10.14 3.73
CA SER A 106 -15.14 9.30 4.72
C SER A 106 -14.16 8.55 5.62
N ILE A 107 -13.12 7.93 5.03
CA ILE A 107 -12.09 7.22 5.80
C ILE A 107 -11.30 8.20 6.67
N THR A 108 -10.97 9.38 6.15
CA THR A 108 -10.27 10.41 6.92
C THR A 108 -11.08 10.88 8.11
N LEU A 109 -12.39 11.04 7.92
CA LEU A 109 -13.33 11.45 8.98
C LEU A 109 -13.45 10.38 10.06
N ILE A 110 -13.52 9.10 9.68
CA ILE A 110 -13.51 7.97 10.62
C ILE A 110 -12.20 7.93 11.42
N ASN A 111 -11.06 8.13 10.76
CA ASN A 111 -9.75 8.19 11.43
C ASN A 111 -9.62 9.38 12.38
N TYR A 112 -10.26 10.50 12.09
CA TYR A 112 -10.28 11.67 12.96
C TYR A 112 -10.99 11.37 14.29
N PHE A 113 -12.06 10.57 14.27
CA PHE A 113 -12.80 10.17 15.49
C PHE A 113 -12.09 9.09 16.34
N GLY A 114 -10.94 8.61 15.93
CA GLY A 114 -10.05 7.75 16.70
C GLY A 114 -9.79 6.37 16.08
N ILE A 115 -8.55 5.93 16.25
CA ILE A 115 -8.02 4.65 15.71
C ILE A 115 -8.80 3.43 16.22
N SER A 116 -9.34 3.48 17.46
CA SER A 116 -10.13 2.39 18.04
C SER A 116 -11.37 2.05 17.21
N LYS A 117 -12.08 3.04 16.70
CA LYS A 117 -13.26 2.83 15.85
C LYS A 117 -12.91 2.24 14.49
N THR A 118 -11.78 2.63 13.93
CA THR A 118 -11.29 2.07 12.65
C THR A 118 -10.94 0.60 12.78
N VAL A 119 -10.35 0.19 13.91
CA VAL A 119 -10.03 -1.22 14.21
C VAL A 119 -11.30 -2.06 14.39
N ASP A 120 -12.32 -1.51 15.05
CA ASP A 120 -13.59 -2.22 15.26
C ASP A 120 -14.37 -2.42 13.95
N ILE A 121 -14.37 -1.42 13.08
CA ILE A 121 -14.92 -1.55 11.71
C ILE A 121 -14.15 -2.61 10.90
N ALA A 122 -12.82 -2.59 10.96
CA ALA A 122 -12.00 -3.57 10.25
C ALA A 122 -12.23 -5.01 10.74
N LYS A 123 -12.46 -5.21 12.04
CA LYS A 123 -12.83 -6.52 12.62
C LYS A 123 -14.19 -7.03 12.13
N TRP A 124 -15.09 -6.14 11.81
CA TRP A 124 -16.42 -6.52 11.32
C TRP A 124 -16.39 -7.02 9.87
N PHE A 125 -15.35 -6.62 9.10
CA PHE A 125 -15.12 -7.05 7.71
C PHE A 125 -14.21 -8.29 7.58
N THR A 126 -13.68 -8.82 8.67
CA THR A 126 -12.81 -10.02 8.67
C THR A 126 -13.49 -11.20 9.32
#